data_107ed96f49c3f1748a6a97f423dbeeb4
#
_entry.id   107ed96f49c3f1748a6a97f423dbeeb4
#
_cell.length_a   1.000
_cell.length_b   1.000
_cell.length_c   1.000
_cell.angle_alpha   90.00
_cell.angle_beta   90.00
_cell.angle_gamma   90.00
#
_symmetry.space_group_name_H-M   'P 1'
#
loop_
_entity.id
_entity.type
_entity.pdbx_description
1 polymer ?
#
loop_
_entity_poly.entity_id
_entity_poly.type
_entity_poly.pdbx_seq_one_letter_code
_entity_poly.pdbx_strand_id
1 'polypeptide(L)'
;STLAAQMKDPQDWVGYEEIMGVKNGLRFYDFDVNLIESSAPANVFWPEDDIRLKFQLINNTSQSIDIDAKVHIFRYGTKGIPNDIWLPQMIKLDYEKVIPVHLSISPNGYVNTSVSVDDIKDFGGYAVVFDLGKYGRRLGTSFVYSMKPSLVKMQYPKQSLDYLGVDFLNRVGVQSIRYGIPFVSTNSSDYQGFRQELKRLMKDFMDNNITVMLMFGEGRMAQSMPLGTTRPHLDENGKFLHTKQDLVWLPELDEDFKKFVKELCLDFGWPKGPVTAVCLWNEPWEGTSISGWQADMIRYKEIYTKMAEAVIEAREEGIDVLVGGGDSNSNALDKFFADGTMDMLPIFDFLSIHYQGMESPVLYPEWNNRKHYKGRVKIWDTESWVGNTDDRIGLVIAVNRSAGYDRSMGIFGGYMYSGDPNRSVRNIEIRTEKGKEKVLKLHNTWSTAAAMGAAQSMIGEREFNKLLFKNGLPW
;
A
#
# COMPACT_ATOMS: atom_id res chain seq x y z
N SER A 1 5.15 3.18 11.02
CA SER A 1 5.02 1.97 10.68
C SER A 1 4.76 0.83 11.67
N THR A 2 3.92 1.05 12.66
CA THR A 2 3.39 -0.04 13.50
C THR A 2 2.41 -0.91 12.71
N LEU A 3 1.72 -0.38 11.73
CA LEU A 3 0.88 -1.16 10.81
C LEU A 3 1.71 -2.11 9.94
N ALA A 4 2.82 -1.66 9.38
CA ALA A 4 3.74 -2.54 8.66
C ALA A 4 4.33 -3.63 9.55
N ALA A 5 4.46 -3.38 10.87
CA ALA A 5 4.87 -4.38 11.86
C ALA A 5 3.73 -5.34 12.26
N GLN A 6 2.47 -4.95 12.04
CA GLN A 6 1.28 -5.78 12.27
C GLN A 6 0.86 -6.58 11.03
N MET A 7 1.30 -6.16 9.84
CA MET A 7 1.08 -6.93 8.63
C MET A 7 1.86 -8.23 8.71
N LYS A 8 1.14 -9.33 8.80
CA LYS A 8 1.73 -10.66 8.81
C LYS A 8 2.29 -10.99 7.43
N ASP A 9 3.48 -11.57 7.41
CA ASP A 9 3.98 -12.18 6.17
C ASP A 9 2.94 -13.23 5.71
N PRO A 10 2.62 -13.34 4.41
CA PRO A 10 1.75 -14.39 3.91
C PRO A 10 2.11 -15.80 4.40
N GLN A 11 3.38 -16.06 4.68
CA GLN A 11 3.80 -17.32 5.27
C GLN A 11 3.29 -17.56 6.70
N ASP A 12 2.89 -16.50 7.41
CA ASP A 12 2.30 -16.60 8.75
C ASP A 12 0.77 -16.78 8.72
N TRP A 13 0.16 -16.83 7.54
CA TRP A 13 -1.29 -17.00 7.40
C TRP A 13 -1.73 -18.38 7.88
N VAL A 14 -2.89 -18.45 8.53
CA VAL A 14 -3.48 -19.72 8.95
C VAL A 14 -3.74 -20.61 7.74
N GLY A 15 -3.29 -21.84 7.82
CA GLY A 15 -3.39 -22.81 6.73
C GLY A 15 -2.31 -22.69 5.64
N TYR A 16 -1.41 -21.71 5.71
CA TYR A 16 -0.36 -21.56 4.70
C TYR A 16 0.51 -22.83 4.59
N GLU A 17 1.04 -23.32 5.71
CA GLU A 17 1.90 -24.52 5.71
C GLU A 17 1.17 -25.76 5.21
N GLU A 18 -0.09 -25.92 5.58
CA GLU A 18 -0.93 -27.06 5.17
C GLU A 18 -1.19 -27.04 3.66
N ILE A 19 -1.55 -25.87 3.12
CA ILE A 19 -1.95 -25.70 1.71
C ILE A 19 -0.74 -25.68 0.80
N MET A 20 0.28 -24.90 1.13
CA MET A 20 1.50 -24.79 0.33
C MET A 20 2.45 -25.99 0.51
N GLY A 21 2.36 -26.67 1.65
CA GLY A 21 3.30 -27.70 2.04
C GLY A 21 4.72 -27.17 2.28
N VAL A 22 4.86 -25.87 2.45
CA VAL A 22 6.14 -25.17 2.66
C VAL A 22 6.19 -24.70 4.11
N LYS A 23 7.19 -25.14 4.86
CA LYS A 23 7.34 -24.76 6.27
C LYS A 23 7.76 -23.31 6.40
N ASN A 24 7.21 -22.64 7.40
CA ASN A 24 7.64 -21.32 7.82
C ASN A 24 9.11 -21.31 8.25
N GLY A 25 9.75 -20.23 7.91
CA GLY A 25 11.11 -19.95 8.31
C GLY A 25 12.06 -19.99 7.14
N LEU A 26 12.35 -18.81 6.65
CA LEU A 26 13.47 -18.56 5.76
C LEU A 26 14.73 -19.16 6.34
N ARG A 27 15.28 -20.09 5.65
CA ARG A 27 16.62 -20.56 5.98
C ARG A 27 17.31 -20.92 4.68
N PHE A 28 18.59 -21.06 4.73
CA PHE A 28 19.39 -21.56 3.65
C PHE A 28 18.94 -22.99 3.34
N TYR A 29 18.37 -23.15 2.17
CA TYR A 29 17.96 -24.45 1.68
C TYR A 29 19.08 -25.05 0.82
N ASP A 30 19.20 -26.36 0.85
CA ASP A 30 20.03 -27.09 -0.11
C ASP A 30 19.59 -26.81 -1.56
N PHE A 31 18.34 -26.35 -1.70
CA PHE A 31 17.72 -26.10 -2.98
C PHE A 31 16.82 -24.86 -2.92
N ASP A 32 17.03 -23.92 -3.85
CA ASP A 32 16.19 -22.73 -4.00
C ASP A 32 15.47 -22.71 -5.34
N VAL A 33 14.28 -22.11 -5.34
CA VAL A 33 13.46 -21.89 -6.52
C VAL A 33 13.10 -20.43 -6.59
N ASN A 34 13.42 -19.78 -7.72
CA ASN A 34 13.20 -18.37 -7.92
C ASN A 34 12.50 -18.10 -9.23
N LEU A 35 11.45 -17.29 -9.22
CA LEU A 35 10.86 -16.76 -10.43
C LEU A 35 11.82 -15.74 -11.04
N ILE A 36 12.21 -15.94 -12.30
CA ILE A 36 13.10 -15.03 -13.02
C ILE A 36 12.42 -14.29 -14.17
N GLU A 37 11.26 -14.79 -14.63
CA GLU A 37 10.49 -14.15 -15.70
C GLU A 37 9.02 -14.55 -15.59
N SER A 38 8.13 -13.59 -15.82
CA SER A 38 6.69 -13.78 -15.95
C SER A 38 6.22 -13.12 -17.25
N SER A 39 5.33 -13.76 -17.97
CA SER A 39 4.78 -13.20 -19.20
C SER A 39 3.76 -12.08 -18.98
N ALA A 40 3.34 -11.85 -17.73
CA ALA A 40 2.52 -10.70 -17.38
C ALA A 40 3.16 -9.88 -16.26
N PRO A 41 3.04 -8.53 -16.33
CA PRO A 41 3.55 -7.65 -15.27
C PRO A 41 2.94 -8.01 -13.91
N ALA A 42 3.77 -7.94 -12.86
CA ALA A 42 3.40 -8.18 -11.46
C ALA A 42 2.71 -9.53 -11.20
N ASN A 43 2.87 -10.53 -12.06
CA ASN A 43 2.18 -11.82 -11.99
C ASN A 43 0.64 -11.69 -11.94
N VAL A 44 0.08 -10.67 -12.55
CA VAL A 44 -1.37 -10.49 -12.71
C VAL A 44 -1.73 -10.79 -14.14
N PHE A 45 -2.45 -11.88 -14.38
CA PHE A 45 -2.85 -12.33 -15.71
C PHE A 45 -4.31 -11.99 -16.00
N TRP A 46 -4.58 -11.50 -17.18
CA TRP A 46 -5.92 -11.26 -17.71
C TRP A 46 -6.34 -12.38 -18.68
N PRO A 47 -7.62 -12.47 -19.05
CA PRO A 47 -8.10 -13.55 -19.91
C PRO A 47 -7.40 -13.69 -21.27
N GLU A 48 -6.82 -12.63 -21.79
CA GLU A 48 -6.06 -12.62 -23.04
C GLU A 48 -4.59 -12.96 -22.91
N ASP A 49 -4.07 -13.06 -21.68
CA ASP A 49 -2.65 -13.33 -21.44
C ASP A 49 -2.36 -14.84 -21.47
N ASP A 50 -1.27 -15.21 -22.10
CA ASP A 50 -0.70 -16.55 -21.94
C ASP A 50 0.04 -16.63 -20.59
N ILE A 51 -0.30 -17.60 -19.77
CA ILE A 51 0.37 -17.77 -18.47
C ILE A 51 1.65 -18.58 -18.66
N ARG A 52 2.79 -17.89 -18.66
CA ARG A 52 4.13 -18.49 -18.74
C ARG A 52 5.02 -17.91 -17.66
N LEU A 53 5.62 -18.81 -16.89
CA LEU A 53 6.47 -18.49 -15.76
C LEU A 53 7.79 -19.23 -15.92
N LYS A 54 8.92 -18.54 -15.77
CA LYS A 54 10.24 -19.13 -15.86
C LYS A 54 10.94 -19.06 -14.52
N PHE A 55 11.46 -20.18 -14.09
CA PHE A 55 12.09 -20.34 -12.80
C PHE A 55 13.56 -20.70 -12.95
N GLN A 56 14.37 -20.21 -12.02
CA GLN A 56 15.72 -20.67 -11.79
C GLN A 56 15.74 -21.53 -10.53
N LEU A 57 16.19 -22.76 -10.68
CA LEU A 57 16.36 -23.70 -9.58
C LEU A 57 17.86 -23.81 -9.29
N ILE A 58 18.24 -23.59 -8.03
CA ILE A 58 19.63 -23.51 -7.59
C ILE A 58 19.92 -24.66 -6.64
N ASN A 59 20.97 -25.40 -6.94
CA ASN A 59 21.54 -26.41 -6.05
C ASN A 59 22.66 -25.77 -5.20
N ASN A 60 22.42 -25.60 -3.92
CA ASN A 60 23.38 -25.03 -2.97
C ASN A 60 24.28 -26.10 -2.31
N THR A 61 24.17 -27.35 -2.76
CA THR A 61 24.95 -28.47 -2.21
C THR A 61 26.22 -28.70 -3.03
N SER A 62 27.16 -29.42 -2.42
CA SER A 62 28.39 -29.90 -3.09
C SER A 62 28.19 -31.18 -3.93
N GLN A 63 26.95 -31.67 -4.06
CA GLN A 63 26.61 -32.89 -4.79
C GLN A 63 25.72 -32.54 -6.01
N SER A 64 25.86 -33.32 -7.08
CA SER A 64 24.90 -33.21 -8.19
C SER A 64 23.53 -33.70 -7.75
N ILE A 65 22.50 -33.00 -8.23
CA ILE A 65 21.09 -33.35 -8.03
C ILE A 65 20.53 -33.85 -9.34
N ASP A 66 19.94 -35.03 -9.30
CA ASP A 66 19.23 -35.67 -10.41
C ASP A 66 17.93 -36.24 -9.85
N ILE A 67 16.79 -35.61 -10.15
CA ILE A 67 15.50 -35.94 -9.54
C ILE A 67 14.34 -35.72 -10.54
N ASP A 68 13.33 -36.57 -10.36
CA ASP A 68 11.99 -36.33 -10.90
C ASP A 68 11.17 -35.53 -9.89
N ALA A 69 10.99 -34.25 -10.18
CA ALA A 69 10.24 -33.32 -9.37
C ALA A 69 8.81 -33.16 -9.91
N LYS A 70 7.95 -32.55 -9.13
CA LYS A 70 6.59 -32.19 -9.51
C LYS A 70 6.35 -30.72 -9.27
N VAL A 71 5.74 -30.05 -10.22
CA VAL A 71 5.24 -28.68 -10.06
C VAL A 71 3.75 -28.76 -9.80
N HIS A 72 3.32 -28.38 -8.62
CA HIS A 72 1.91 -28.25 -8.27
C HIS A 72 1.44 -26.83 -8.51
N ILE A 73 0.38 -26.68 -9.30
CA ILE A 73 -0.30 -25.41 -9.49
C ILE A 73 -1.70 -25.61 -8.95
N PHE A 74 -2.05 -24.85 -7.91
CA PHE A 74 -3.39 -24.96 -7.33
C PHE A 74 -3.98 -23.59 -7.05
N ARG A 75 -5.32 -23.52 -7.09
CA ARG A 75 -6.09 -22.32 -6.76
C ARG A 75 -6.27 -22.21 -5.25
N TYR A 76 -6.14 -21.00 -4.76
CA TYR A 76 -6.43 -20.68 -3.37
C TYR A 76 -7.16 -19.34 -3.25
N GLY A 77 -7.76 -19.12 -2.11
CA GLY A 77 -8.33 -17.85 -1.70
C GLY A 77 -7.99 -17.57 -0.25
N THR A 78 -8.41 -16.41 0.22
CA THR A 78 -8.25 -15.99 1.61
C THR A 78 -9.57 -15.51 2.18
N LYS A 79 -9.77 -15.73 3.47
CA LYS A 79 -10.93 -15.23 4.22
C LYS A 79 -10.51 -14.69 5.59
N GLY A 80 -11.33 -13.78 6.13
CA GLY A 80 -11.11 -13.26 7.47
C GLY A 80 -11.35 -14.31 8.55
N ILE A 81 -10.58 -14.23 9.64
CA ILE A 81 -10.79 -15.01 10.85
C ILE A 81 -11.67 -14.18 11.78
N PRO A 82 -12.75 -14.75 12.36
CA PRO A 82 -13.50 -14.06 13.38
C PRO A 82 -12.60 -13.63 14.55
N ASN A 83 -12.78 -12.40 14.99
CA ASN A 83 -12.02 -11.78 16.11
C ASN A 83 -10.52 -11.56 15.88
N ASP A 84 -10.00 -11.81 14.67
CA ASP A 84 -8.64 -11.42 14.29
C ASP A 84 -8.65 -10.80 12.90
N ILE A 85 -8.54 -9.47 12.86
CA ILE A 85 -8.58 -8.71 11.61
C ILE A 85 -7.24 -8.74 10.85
N TRP A 86 -6.16 -9.09 11.54
CA TRP A 86 -4.81 -9.03 11.00
C TRP A 86 -4.32 -10.35 10.41
N LEU A 87 -4.95 -11.46 10.82
CA LEU A 87 -4.52 -12.80 10.42
C LEU A 87 -5.50 -13.43 9.42
N PRO A 88 -5.16 -13.45 8.11
CA PRO A 88 -5.97 -14.15 7.12
C PRO A 88 -5.92 -15.66 7.28
N GLN A 89 -6.98 -16.33 6.87
CA GLN A 89 -6.97 -17.77 6.66
C GLN A 89 -6.90 -18.08 5.17
N MET A 90 -5.87 -18.84 4.76
CA MET A 90 -5.76 -19.36 3.40
C MET A 90 -6.66 -20.60 3.26
N ILE A 91 -7.33 -20.71 2.12
CA ILE A 91 -8.19 -21.86 1.79
C ILE A 91 -7.83 -22.39 0.39
N LYS A 92 -7.71 -23.71 0.26
CA LYS A 92 -7.55 -24.36 -1.04
C LYS A 92 -8.90 -24.43 -1.75
N LEU A 93 -8.90 -24.13 -3.04
CA LEU A 93 -10.09 -24.15 -3.90
C LEU A 93 -9.99 -25.26 -4.95
N ASP A 94 -11.11 -25.53 -5.62
CA ASP A 94 -11.22 -26.63 -6.60
C ASP A 94 -10.46 -26.32 -7.89
N TYR A 95 -9.19 -26.47 -7.87
CA TYR A 95 -8.31 -26.57 -9.04
C TYR A 95 -6.93 -27.03 -8.59
N GLU A 96 -6.42 -28.07 -9.23
CA GLU A 96 -5.02 -28.50 -9.08
C GLU A 96 -4.51 -29.11 -10.39
N LYS A 97 -3.34 -28.68 -10.81
CA LYS A 97 -2.58 -29.25 -11.92
C LYS A 97 -1.21 -29.68 -11.42
N VAL A 98 -0.79 -30.88 -11.82
CA VAL A 98 0.53 -31.41 -11.46
C VAL A 98 1.31 -31.65 -12.75
N ILE A 99 2.47 -31.00 -12.86
CA ILE A 99 3.37 -31.11 -14.03
C ILE A 99 4.64 -31.83 -13.57
N PRO A 100 4.98 -32.98 -14.16
CA PRO A 100 6.25 -33.63 -13.89
C PRO A 100 7.40 -32.84 -14.54
N VAL A 101 8.52 -32.72 -13.84
CA VAL A 101 9.73 -32.04 -14.31
C VAL A 101 10.95 -32.84 -13.89
N HIS A 102 11.79 -33.20 -14.85
CA HIS A 102 13.08 -33.80 -14.57
C HIS A 102 14.14 -32.71 -14.38
N LEU A 103 14.90 -32.78 -13.29
CA LEU A 103 15.90 -31.79 -12.92
C LEU A 103 17.26 -32.43 -12.73
N SER A 104 18.25 -31.98 -13.51
CA SER A 104 19.64 -32.38 -13.36
C SER A 104 20.49 -31.14 -13.16
N ILE A 105 21.07 -30.97 -11.96
CA ILE A 105 21.76 -29.74 -11.55
C ILE A 105 23.10 -30.08 -10.92
N SER A 106 24.17 -29.51 -11.47
CA SER A 106 25.51 -29.66 -10.97
C SER A 106 25.69 -29.08 -9.55
N PRO A 107 26.71 -29.52 -8.79
CA PRO A 107 27.04 -28.93 -7.51
C PRO A 107 27.19 -27.41 -7.58
N ASN A 108 26.57 -26.67 -6.65
CA ASN A 108 26.58 -25.20 -6.65
C ASN A 108 26.16 -24.57 -8.00
N GLY A 109 25.38 -25.29 -8.79
CA GLY A 109 24.91 -24.89 -10.11
C GLY A 109 23.42 -24.53 -10.11
N TYR A 110 22.90 -24.23 -11.29
CA TYR A 110 21.50 -23.95 -11.49
C TYR A 110 20.97 -24.49 -12.83
N VAL A 111 19.65 -24.62 -12.90
CA VAL A 111 18.94 -24.89 -14.16
C VAL A 111 17.72 -23.96 -14.25
N ASN A 112 17.36 -23.58 -15.48
CA ASN A 112 16.14 -22.82 -15.74
C ASN A 112 15.07 -23.79 -16.27
N THR A 113 13.85 -23.63 -15.75
CA THR A 113 12.68 -24.35 -16.25
C THR A 113 11.51 -23.40 -16.47
N SER A 114 10.60 -23.76 -17.38
CA SER A 114 9.42 -22.97 -17.68
C SER A 114 8.15 -23.75 -17.37
N VAL A 115 7.17 -23.07 -16.84
CA VAL A 115 5.85 -23.59 -16.53
C VAL A 115 4.84 -22.80 -17.34
N SER A 116 3.99 -23.51 -18.11
CA SER A 116 2.88 -22.92 -18.85
C SER A 116 1.55 -23.48 -18.33
N VAL A 117 0.56 -22.60 -18.22
CA VAL A 117 -0.76 -22.95 -17.71
C VAL A 117 -1.81 -22.43 -18.69
N ASP A 118 -2.55 -23.33 -19.29
CA ASP A 118 -3.47 -23.06 -20.41
C ASP A 118 -4.95 -23.38 -20.12
N ASP A 119 -5.26 -23.90 -18.92
CA ASP A 119 -6.57 -24.42 -18.56
C ASP A 119 -7.25 -23.68 -17.39
N ILE A 120 -6.71 -22.54 -16.98
CA ILE A 120 -7.32 -21.69 -15.94
C ILE A 120 -8.57 -20.99 -16.50
N LYS A 121 -9.67 -21.10 -15.75
CA LYS A 121 -10.96 -20.50 -16.09
C LYS A 121 -11.50 -19.54 -15.02
N ASP A 122 -11.14 -19.79 -13.78
CA ASP A 122 -11.69 -19.06 -12.65
C ASP A 122 -10.75 -17.96 -12.17
N PHE A 123 -11.27 -16.78 -11.97
CA PHE A 123 -10.51 -15.69 -11.33
C PHE A 123 -10.13 -16.05 -9.91
N GLY A 124 -8.95 -15.64 -9.48
CA GLY A 124 -8.45 -15.89 -8.13
C GLY A 124 -6.94 -15.99 -8.04
N GLY A 125 -6.45 -16.42 -6.88
CA GLY A 125 -5.04 -16.67 -6.62
C GLY A 125 -4.63 -18.08 -6.98
N TYR A 126 -3.41 -18.22 -7.50
CA TYR A 126 -2.80 -19.49 -7.87
C TYR A 126 -1.38 -19.55 -7.32
N ALA A 127 -1.02 -20.69 -6.73
CA ALA A 127 0.33 -20.93 -6.24
C ALA A 127 1.03 -21.97 -7.11
N VAL A 128 2.33 -21.74 -7.34
CA VAL A 128 3.22 -22.66 -8.05
C VAL A 128 4.22 -23.21 -7.03
N VAL A 129 4.07 -24.47 -6.65
CA VAL A 129 4.89 -25.14 -5.65
C VAL A 129 5.69 -26.26 -6.27
N PHE A 130 6.99 -26.24 -6.11
CA PHE A 130 7.90 -27.29 -6.53
C PHE A 130 8.02 -28.34 -5.41
N ASP A 131 7.61 -29.56 -5.68
CA ASP A 131 7.86 -30.71 -4.83
C ASP A 131 9.12 -31.41 -5.33
N LEU A 132 10.18 -31.25 -4.57
CA LEU A 132 11.52 -31.74 -4.88
C LEU A 132 11.85 -33.06 -4.17
N GLY A 133 10.82 -33.81 -3.77
CA GLY A 133 10.95 -35.10 -3.07
C GLY A 133 11.69 -34.95 -1.75
N LYS A 134 12.81 -35.65 -1.61
CA LYS A 134 13.63 -35.62 -0.37
C LYS A 134 14.15 -34.22 0.01
N TYR A 135 14.20 -33.29 -0.92
CA TYR A 135 14.62 -31.88 -0.66
C TYR A 135 13.45 -31.01 -0.22
N GLY A 136 12.25 -31.56 -0.11
CA GLY A 136 11.06 -30.89 0.36
C GLY A 136 10.38 -30.03 -0.72
N ARG A 137 9.42 -29.20 -0.28
CA ARG A 137 8.66 -28.30 -1.15
C ARG A 137 9.18 -26.88 -1.08
N ARG A 138 9.07 -26.17 -2.20
CA ARG A 138 9.42 -24.74 -2.31
C ARG A 138 8.32 -24.01 -3.05
N LEU A 139 7.87 -22.88 -2.50
CA LEU A 139 7.04 -21.95 -3.25
C LEU A 139 7.89 -21.30 -4.34
N GLY A 140 7.56 -21.55 -5.59
CA GLY A 140 8.20 -20.88 -6.73
C GLY A 140 7.68 -19.45 -6.91
N THR A 141 6.36 -19.30 -6.91
CA THR A 141 5.67 -18.01 -6.93
C THR A 141 4.18 -18.19 -6.62
N SER A 142 3.53 -17.05 -6.37
CA SER A 142 2.08 -16.93 -6.45
C SER A 142 1.73 -15.92 -7.55
N PHE A 143 0.66 -16.17 -8.27
CA PHE A 143 0.13 -15.28 -9.30
C PHE A 143 -1.39 -15.21 -9.22
N VAL A 144 -1.98 -14.26 -9.92
CA VAL A 144 -3.43 -14.17 -10.00
C VAL A 144 -3.93 -14.19 -11.46
N TYR A 145 -5.08 -14.79 -11.65
CA TYR A 145 -5.90 -14.64 -12.84
C TYR A 145 -7.05 -13.70 -12.49
N SER A 146 -7.12 -12.54 -13.14
CA SER A 146 -7.97 -11.44 -12.73
C SER A 146 -8.81 -10.89 -13.87
N MET A 147 -9.94 -10.30 -13.53
CA MET A 147 -10.69 -9.48 -14.47
C MET A 147 -9.82 -8.33 -14.96
N LYS A 148 -9.90 -8.04 -16.27
CA LYS A 148 -9.24 -6.86 -16.84
C LYS A 148 -10.02 -5.61 -16.49
N PRO A 149 -9.43 -4.66 -15.76
CA PRO A 149 -10.10 -3.41 -15.44
C PRO A 149 -10.19 -2.49 -16.65
N SER A 150 -11.19 -1.63 -16.65
CA SER A 150 -11.27 -0.53 -17.61
C SER A 150 -10.54 0.68 -17.04
N LEU A 151 -9.41 1.04 -17.63
CA LEU A 151 -8.61 2.19 -17.21
C LEU A 151 -9.07 3.43 -18.00
N VAL A 152 -9.47 4.47 -17.27
CA VAL A 152 -9.85 5.76 -17.84
C VAL A 152 -9.04 6.85 -17.16
N LYS A 153 -8.45 7.75 -17.95
CA LYS A 153 -7.74 8.90 -17.38
C LYS A 153 -8.73 9.77 -16.61
N MET A 154 -8.45 9.99 -15.33
CA MET A 154 -9.27 10.84 -14.48
C MET A 154 -8.42 11.58 -13.44
N GLN A 155 -8.88 12.76 -13.07
CA GLN A 155 -8.21 13.59 -12.07
C GLN A 155 -8.42 13.05 -10.66
N TYR A 156 -9.60 12.54 -10.36
CA TYR A 156 -10.00 12.17 -9.01
C TYR A 156 -10.50 10.72 -8.94
N PRO A 157 -9.60 9.73 -9.06
CA PRO A 157 -9.96 8.34 -8.82
C PRO A 157 -10.51 8.14 -7.40
N LYS A 158 -11.43 7.22 -7.24
CA LYS A 158 -12.13 7.01 -5.98
C LYS A 158 -11.45 5.99 -5.07
N GLN A 159 -10.54 5.20 -5.61
CA GLN A 159 -9.77 4.19 -4.89
C GLN A 159 -8.29 4.46 -5.03
N SER A 160 -7.54 4.24 -3.96
CA SER A 160 -6.09 4.20 -4.01
C SER A 160 -5.51 3.01 -3.25
N LEU A 161 -4.29 2.68 -3.59
CA LEU A 161 -3.47 1.74 -2.86
C LEU A 161 -2.21 2.44 -2.36
N ASP A 162 -1.48 1.77 -1.46
CA ASP A 162 -0.08 2.06 -1.24
C ASP A 162 0.69 1.86 -2.54
N TYR A 163 1.83 2.56 -2.66
CA TYR A 163 2.66 2.42 -3.86
C TYR A 163 3.32 1.04 -3.92
N LEU A 164 2.95 0.27 -4.94
CA LEU A 164 3.44 -1.09 -5.20
C LEU A 164 4.00 -1.26 -6.62
N GLY A 165 4.32 -0.16 -7.29
CA GLY A 165 4.76 -0.15 -8.68
C GLY A 165 3.61 0.08 -9.66
N VAL A 166 3.90 0.83 -10.72
CA VAL A 166 2.90 1.22 -11.73
C VAL A 166 2.30 0.02 -12.47
N ASP A 167 3.11 -1.00 -12.73
CA ASP A 167 2.66 -2.22 -13.41
C ASP A 167 1.57 -2.94 -12.60
N PHE A 168 1.79 -3.09 -11.29
CA PHE A 168 0.80 -3.72 -10.42
C PHE A 168 -0.48 -2.91 -10.35
N LEU A 169 -0.37 -1.60 -10.13
CA LEU A 169 -1.53 -0.70 -10.05
C LEU A 169 -2.39 -0.76 -11.30
N ASN A 170 -1.77 -0.69 -12.48
CA ASN A 170 -2.47 -0.80 -13.76
C ASN A 170 -3.14 -2.16 -13.94
N ARG A 171 -2.48 -3.24 -13.54
CA ARG A 171 -3.01 -4.61 -13.69
C ARG A 171 -4.22 -4.87 -12.78
N VAL A 172 -4.31 -4.24 -11.61
CA VAL A 172 -5.48 -4.32 -10.72
C VAL A 172 -6.47 -3.18 -10.90
N GLY A 173 -6.18 -2.22 -11.78
CA GLY A 173 -7.09 -1.13 -12.16
C GLY A 173 -7.15 0.03 -11.18
N VAL A 174 -6.15 0.21 -10.34
CA VAL A 174 -6.08 1.32 -9.39
C VAL A 174 -5.25 2.46 -9.98
N GLN A 175 -5.84 3.63 -10.08
CA GLN A 175 -5.26 4.80 -10.74
C GLN A 175 -4.90 5.93 -9.77
N SER A 176 -4.78 5.63 -8.50
CA SER A 176 -4.35 6.59 -7.48
C SER A 176 -3.53 5.94 -6.39
N ILE A 177 -2.61 6.71 -5.82
CA ILE A 177 -1.82 6.31 -4.65
C ILE A 177 -1.79 7.40 -3.61
N ARG A 178 -1.65 7.01 -2.34
CA ARG A 178 -1.22 7.87 -1.24
C ARG A 178 0.28 7.69 -1.07
N TYR A 179 1.03 8.76 -1.19
CA TYR A 179 2.49 8.70 -1.22
C TYR A 179 3.11 9.68 -0.22
N GLY A 180 3.78 9.15 0.80
CA GLY A 180 4.46 9.93 1.82
C GLY A 180 5.82 10.44 1.35
N ILE A 181 6.08 11.73 1.56
CA ILE A 181 7.39 12.35 1.34
C ILE A 181 7.83 13.14 2.56
N PRO A 182 9.14 13.16 2.87
CA PRO A 182 9.66 14.02 3.92
C PRO A 182 9.69 15.48 3.48
N PHE A 183 9.67 16.40 4.43
CA PHE A 183 10.08 17.77 4.20
C PHE A 183 11.60 17.84 4.05
N VAL A 184 12.05 18.41 2.93
CA VAL A 184 13.46 18.73 2.69
C VAL A 184 13.58 20.22 2.52
N SER A 185 14.36 20.88 3.36
CA SER A 185 14.55 22.34 3.30
C SER A 185 15.01 22.79 1.91
N THR A 186 14.33 23.80 1.35
CA THR A 186 14.68 24.35 0.03
C THR A 186 16.06 24.99 0.00
N ASN A 187 16.64 25.27 1.18
CA ASN A 187 17.99 25.79 1.36
C ASN A 187 19.04 24.69 1.57
N SER A 188 18.61 23.42 1.65
CA SER A 188 19.52 22.29 1.77
C SER A 188 20.23 21.98 0.43
N SER A 189 21.50 21.56 0.52
CA SER A 189 22.25 21.04 -0.65
C SER A 189 21.57 19.83 -1.31
N ASP A 190 20.77 19.06 -0.55
CA ASP A 190 20.11 17.86 -1.01
C ASP A 190 18.81 18.13 -1.76
N TYR A 191 18.26 19.35 -1.64
CA TYR A 191 16.94 19.68 -2.17
C TYR A 191 16.83 19.46 -3.69
N GLN A 192 17.83 19.87 -4.43
CA GLN A 192 17.80 19.73 -5.89
C GLN A 192 17.87 18.25 -6.33
N GLY A 193 18.67 17.44 -5.63
CA GLY A 193 18.73 15.99 -5.87
C GLY A 193 17.40 15.31 -5.56
N PHE A 194 16.82 15.63 -4.42
CA PHE A 194 15.49 15.16 -4.02
C PHE A 194 14.41 15.51 -5.05
N ARG A 195 14.37 16.77 -5.47
CA ARG A 195 13.40 17.26 -6.46
C ARG A 195 13.52 16.57 -7.81
N GLN A 196 14.76 16.29 -8.26
CA GLN A 196 15.00 15.56 -9.51
C GLN A 196 14.55 14.09 -9.42
N GLU A 197 14.79 13.44 -8.29
CA GLU A 197 14.30 12.07 -8.06
C GLU A 197 12.77 12.02 -8.06
N LEU A 198 12.15 12.95 -7.33
CA LEU A 198 10.70 13.06 -7.29
C LEU A 198 10.11 13.36 -8.69
N LYS A 199 10.77 14.19 -9.49
CA LYS A 199 10.35 14.46 -10.87
C LYS A 199 10.31 13.22 -11.75
N ARG A 200 11.29 12.33 -11.62
CA ARG A 200 11.31 11.06 -12.37
C ARG A 200 10.12 10.19 -11.96
N LEU A 201 9.87 10.08 -10.67
CA LEU A 201 8.77 9.29 -10.13
C LEU A 201 7.40 9.86 -10.54
N MET A 202 7.21 11.18 -10.42
CA MET A 202 5.95 11.84 -10.80
C MET A 202 5.69 11.72 -12.30
N LYS A 203 6.75 11.78 -13.12
CA LYS A 203 6.62 11.52 -14.55
C LYS A 203 6.15 10.10 -14.85
N ASP A 204 6.70 9.11 -14.17
CA ASP A 204 6.29 7.71 -14.33
C ASP A 204 4.80 7.52 -13.97
N PHE A 205 4.32 8.11 -12.88
CA PHE A 205 2.91 8.09 -12.52
C PHE A 205 2.03 8.76 -13.58
N MET A 206 2.43 9.94 -14.05
CA MET A 206 1.66 10.68 -15.06
C MET A 206 1.56 9.92 -16.38
N ASP A 207 2.65 9.34 -16.85
CA ASP A 207 2.72 8.54 -18.08
C ASP A 207 1.82 7.29 -17.98
N ASN A 208 1.58 6.78 -16.79
CA ASN A 208 0.75 5.61 -16.51
C ASN A 208 -0.67 5.96 -16.03
N ASN A 209 -1.10 7.21 -16.11
CA ASN A 209 -2.41 7.69 -15.64
C ASN A 209 -2.69 7.40 -14.16
N ILE A 210 -1.68 7.46 -13.32
CA ILE A 210 -1.80 7.31 -11.88
C ILE A 210 -1.72 8.69 -11.24
N THR A 211 -2.72 9.06 -10.45
CA THR A 211 -2.74 10.28 -9.66
C THR A 211 -2.18 10.05 -8.26
N VAL A 212 -1.75 11.11 -7.63
CA VAL A 212 -1.05 11.05 -6.36
C VAL A 212 -1.70 11.99 -5.34
N MET A 213 -2.00 11.46 -4.16
CA MET A 213 -2.17 12.23 -2.95
C MET A 213 -0.83 12.27 -2.22
N LEU A 214 -0.16 13.41 -2.20
CA LEU A 214 1.08 13.57 -1.43
C LEU A 214 0.77 13.79 0.03
N MET A 215 1.41 13.02 0.89
CA MET A 215 1.40 13.22 2.32
C MET A 215 2.75 13.78 2.74
N PHE A 216 2.76 15.03 3.22
CA PHE A 216 3.94 15.64 3.78
C PHE A 216 4.14 15.12 5.21
N GLY A 217 5.25 14.47 5.44
CA GLY A 217 5.58 13.86 6.73
C GLY A 217 6.81 14.51 7.37
N GLU A 218 7.52 13.73 8.13
CA GLU A 218 8.71 14.05 8.90
C GLU A 218 9.71 14.99 8.23
N GLY A 219 10.39 15.81 9.02
CA GLY A 219 11.52 16.60 8.55
C GLY A 219 12.73 15.71 8.26
N ARG A 220 13.20 15.74 7.00
CA ARG A 220 14.46 15.13 6.59
C ARG A 220 15.48 16.22 6.38
N MET A 221 16.68 16.10 6.90
CA MET A 221 17.71 17.15 6.80
C MET A 221 17.30 18.51 7.39
N ALA A 222 16.04 18.68 7.78
CA ALA A 222 15.62 19.80 8.59
C ALA A 222 16.12 19.60 10.00
N GLN A 223 16.34 20.69 10.73
CA GLN A 223 16.55 20.61 12.17
C GLN A 223 15.21 20.27 12.78
N SER A 224 15.03 18.98 13.07
CA SER A 224 13.89 18.54 13.86
C SER A 224 13.92 19.23 15.23
N MET A 225 12.76 19.39 15.83
CA MET A 225 12.68 19.95 17.17
C MET A 225 13.45 19.05 18.14
N PRO A 226 14.45 19.56 18.87
CA PRO A 226 15.10 18.79 19.90
C PRO A 226 14.10 18.40 20.99
N LEU A 227 14.21 17.18 21.51
CA LEU A 227 13.42 16.75 22.66
C LEU A 227 13.45 17.78 23.78
N GLY A 228 12.29 18.17 24.28
CA GLY A 228 12.14 19.10 25.37
C GLY A 228 12.20 20.57 25.02
N THR A 229 12.33 20.94 23.75
CA THR A 229 12.38 22.37 23.37
C THR A 229 11.02 22.97 23.06
N THR A 230 10.03 22.14 22.70
CA THR A 230 8.68 22.62 22.40
C THR A 230 7.64 21.62 22.84
N ARG A 231 6.78 22.01 23.76
CA ARG A 231 5.57 21.28 24.18
C ARG A 231 5.77 19.76 24.26
N PRO A 232 6.76 19.28 25.01
CA PRO A 232 7.09 17.86 25.04
C PRO A 232 5.95 17.05 25.65
N HIS A 233 5.71 15.87 25.13
CA HIS A 233 4.89 14.87 25.81
C HIS A 233 5.65 14.33 27.01
N LEU A 234 5.32 14.81 28.18
CA LEU A 234 5.85 14.34 29.44
C LEU A 234 4.80 13.46 30.14
N ASP A 235 5.24 12.42 30.84
CA ASP A 235 4.40 11.74 31.80
C ASP A 235 4.13 12.61 33.05
N GLU A 236 3.32 12.10 33.95
CA GLU A 236 2.99 12.75 35.21
C GLU A 236 4.22 13.08 36.12
N ASN A 237 5.35 12.46 35.86
CA ASN A 237 6.61 12.64 36.53
C ASN A 237 7.58 13.57 35.76
N GLY A 238 7.14 14.14 34.65
CA GLY A 238 7.95 14.99 33.80
C GLY A 238 8.98 14.25 32.94
N LYS A 239 8.80 12.93 32.77
CA LYS A 239 9.65 12.10 31.90
C LYS A 239 9.08 12.04 30.50
N PHE A 240 9.94 12.11 29.49
CA PHE A 240 9.53 11.91 28.09
C PHE A 240 8.89 10.53 27.89
N LEU A 241 7.69 10.54 27.33
CA LEU A 241 6.94 9.33 27.03
C LEU A 241 7.55 8.53 25.89
N HIS A 242 8.43 9.14 25.11
CA HIS A 242 8.98 8.53 23.90
C HIS A 242 10.51 8.63 23.86
N THR A 243 11.11 7.54 23.39
CA THR A 243 12.56 7.43 23.21
C THR A 243 13.00 7.78 21.79
N LYS A 244 12.06 7.97 20.85
CA LYS A 244 12.37 8.33 19.46
C LYS A 244 12.54 9.84 19.33
N GLN A 245 13.39 10.23 18.37
CA GLN A 245 13.57 11.61 18.00
C GLN A 245 12.26 12.20 17.50
N ASP A 246 11.97 13.45 17.89
CA ASP A 246 10.90 14.23 17.31
C ASP A 246 11.24 14.58 15.85
N LEU A 247 10.34 14.27 14.92
CA LEU A 247 10.53 14.51 13.51
C LEU A 247 9.87 15.80 13.02
N VAL A 248 9.16 16.51 13.91
CA VAL A 248 8.56 17.81 13.62
C VAL A 248 9.66 18.86 13.52
N TRP A 249 9.61 19.68 12.48
CA TRP A 249 10.61 20.76 12.31
C TRP A 249 10.31 21.98 13.15
N LEU A 250 11.34 22.81 13.34
CA LEU A 250 11.28 24.04 14.10
C LEU A 250 10.41 25.10 13.41
N PRO A 251 9.72 25.98 14.16
CA PRO A 251 8.88 27.04 13.59
C PRO A 251 9.59 27.97 12.61
N GLU A 252 10.89 28.18 12.77
CA GLU A 252 11.71 28.98 11.85
C GLU A 252 11.76 28.43 10.44
N LEU A 253 11.43 27.14 10.26
CA LEU A 253 11.39 26.47 8.97
C LEU A 253 10.00 26.50 8.29
N ASP A 254 9.00 27.11 8.93
CA ASP A 254 7.63 27.07 8.41
C ASP A 254 7.47 27.81 7.07
N GLU A 255 8.15 28.92 6.89
CA GLU A 255 8.15 29.63 5.62
C GLU A 255 8.93 28.86 4.53
N ASP A 256 9.97 28.14 4.91
CA ASP A 256 10.69 27.26 4.00
C ASP A 256 9.82 26.05 3.61
N PHE A 257 9.08 25.49 4.57
CA PHE A 257 8.08 24.45 4.30
C PHE A 257 6.97 24.92 3.36
N LYS A 258 6.42 26.12 3.60
CA LYS A 258 5.44 26.74 2.69
C LYS A 258 5.98 26.84 1.26
N LYS A 259 7.21 27.35 1.12
CA LYS A 259 7.90 27.42 -0.17
C LYS A 259 8.08 26.04 -0.80
N PHE A 260 8.53 25.04 -0.03
CA PHE A 260 8.68 23.68 -0.46
C PHE A 260 7.38 23.10 -1.04
N VAL A 261 6.25 23.22 -0.30
CA VAL A 261 4.95 22.75 -0.74
C VAL A 261 4.52 23.46 -2.02
N LYS A 262 4.66 24.80 -2.07
CA LYS A 262 4.30 25.58 -3.25
C LYS A 262 5.08 25.14 -4.50
N GLU A 263 6.39 25.00 -4.38
CA GLU A 263 7.25 24.55 -5.49
C GLU A 263 6.85 23.16 -5.98
N LEU A 264 6.57 22.22 -5.09
CA LEU A 264 6.12 20.87 -5.48
C LEU A 264 4.74 20.89 -6.13
N CYS A 265 3.82 21.71 -5.66
CA CYS A 265 2.51 21.88 -6.31
C CYS A 265 2.64 22.49 -7.71
N LEU A 266 3.50 23.48 -7.90
CA LEU A 266 3.74 24.09 -9.21
C LEU A 266 4.43 23.13 -10.19
N ASP A 267 5.32 22.26 -9.70
CA ASP A 267 6.03 21.28 -10.53
C ASP A 267 5.16 20.09 -10.90
N PHE A 268 4.42 19.56 -9.93
CA PHE A 268 3.78 18.23 -10.02
C PHE A 268 2.26 18.25 -9.85
N GLY A 269 1.67 19.40 -9.54
CA GLY A 269 0.24 19.56 -9.38
C GLY A 269 -0.52 19.42 -10.70
N TRP A 270 -1.74 18.87 -10.61
CA TRP A 270 -2.64 18.75 -11.76
C TRP A 270 -2.95 20.14 -12.38
N PRO A 271 -3.04 20.26 -13.71
CA PRO A 271 -2.90 19.22 -14.74
C PRO A 271 -1.47 19.01 -15.26
N LYS A 272 -0.47 19.73 -14.73
CA LYS A 272 0.92 19.61 -15.19
C LYS A 272 1.58 18.29 -14.78
N GLY A 273 1.18 17.77 -13.62
CA GLY A 273 1.67 16.53 -13.06
C GLY A 273 0.54 15.71 -12.39
N PRO A 274 0.89 14.61 -11.74
CA PRO A 274 -0.09 13.65 -11.22
C PRO A 274 -0.66 14.03 -9.85
N VAL A 275 -0.13 15.04 -9.15
CA VAL A 275 -0.55 15.40 -7.80
C VAL A 275 -1.89 16.09 -7.83
N THR A 276 -2.90 15.47 -7.23
CA THR A 276 -4.27 15.97 -7.19
C THR A 276 -4.74 16.36 -5.79
N ALA A 277 -4.00 15.91 -4.77
CA ALA A 277 -4.29 16.26 -3.39
C ALA A 277 -3.02 16.24 -2.56
N VAL A 278 -3.04 16.99 -1.45
CA VAL A 278 -2.00 16.97 -0.42
C VAL A 278 -2.62 16.85 0.96
N CYS A 279 -1.93 16.20 1.87
CA CYS A 279 -2.26 16.14 3.29
C CYS A 279 -1.00 16.24 4.15
N LEU A 280 -1.20 16.49 5.44
CA LEU A 280 -0.10 16.72 6.38
C LEU A 280 0.00 15.58 7.37
N TRP A 281 1.17 14.94 7.39
CA TRP A 281 1.56 13.92 8.35
C TRP A 281 0.74 12.62 8.27
N ASN A 282 1.15 11.62 9.07
CA ASN A 282 0.42 10.39 9.25
C ASN A 282 0.19 10.17 10.74
N GLU A 283 -1.06 10.08 11.14
CA GLU A 283 -1.49 9.71 12.50
C GLU A 283 -0.73 10.48 13.61
N PRO A 284 -0.67 11.81 13.58
CA PRO A 284 0.13 12.57 14.52
C PRO A 284 -0.29 12.36 15.98
N TRP A 285 -1.51 11.91 16.22
CA TRP A 285 -2.10 11.71 17.54
C TRP A 285 -1.99 10.29 18.09
N GLU A 286 -1.52 9.34 17.27
CA GLU A 286 -1.43 7.92 17.63
C GLU A 286 -0.12 7.58 18.37
N GLY A 287 0.64 8.59 18.72
CA GLY A 287 1.89 8.46 19.46
C GLY A 287 3.14 8.41 18.57
N THR A 288 4.25 8.82 19.14
CA THR A 288 5.52 8.97 18.42
C THR A 288 6.09 7.66 17.88
N SER A 289 5.73 6.53 18.47
CA SER A 289 6.14 5.22 17.95
C SER A 289 5.61 4.95 16.55
N ILE A 290 4.48 5.57 16.20
CA ILE A 290 3.82 5.45 14.91
C ILE A 290 4.23 6.59 13.99
N SER A 291 4.13 7.82 14.46
CA SER A 291 4.17 9.01 13.63
C SER A 291 5.47 9.81 13.71
N GLY A 292 6.25 9.66 14.76
CA GLY A 292 7.35 10.58 15.05
C GLY A 292 6.90 12.00 15.46
N TRP A 293 5.61 12.21 15.70
CA TRP A 293 5.05 13.50 16.11
C TRP A 293 5.12 13.64 17.64
N GLN A 294 5.77 14.68 18.13
CA GLN A 294 5.84 15.02 19.56
C GLN A 294 5.29 16.41 19.92
N ALA A 295 4.93 17.19 18.93
CA ALA A 295 4.33 18.49 19.15
C ALA A 295 2.83 18.35 19.50
N ASP A 296 2.23 19.46 19.91
CA ASP A 296 0.81 19.52 20.20
C ASP A 296 -0.04 19.83 18.94
N MET A 297 -1.34 19.88 19.13
CA MET A 297 -2.29 20.18 18.08
C MET A 297 -2.19 21.62 17.54
N ILE A 298 -1.76 22.56 18.36
CA ILE A 298 -1.57 23.95 17.91
C ILE A 298 -0.45 23.97 16.88
N ARG A 299 0.64 23.25 17.14
CA ARG A 299 1.75 23.13 16.19
C ARG A 299 1.32 22.50 14.89
N TYR A 300 0.46 21.47 14.93
CA TYR A 300 -0.10 20.88 13.72
C TYR A 300 -0.90 21.90 12.90
N LYS A 301 -1.75 22.69 13.55
CA LYS A 301 -2.55 23.72 12.88
C LYS A 301 -1.69 24.82 12.25
N GLU A 302 -0.59 25.22 12.92
CA GLU A 302 0.37 26.17 12.36
C GLU A 302 0.99 25.65 11.05
N ILE A 303 1.53 24.44 11.09
CA ILE A 303 2.15 23.79 9.90
C ILE A 303 1.12 23.55 8.81
N TYR A 304 -0.06 23.02 9.17
CA TYR A 304 -1.15 22.81 8.21
C TYR A 304 -1.55 24.10 7.51
N THR A 305 -1.64 25.21 8.24
CA THR A 305 -1.96 26.52 7.67
C THR A 305 -0.94 26.90 6.60
N LYS A 306 0.34 26.72 6.86
CA LYS A 306 1.41 26.98 5.86
C LYS A 306 1.28 26.11 4.61
N MET A 307 0.95 24.84 4.78
CA MET A 307 0.67 23.93 3.66
C MET A 307 -0.54 24.43 2.84
N ALA A 308 -1.64 24.77 3.52
CA ALA A 308 -2.86 25.24 2.85
C ALA A 308 -2.64 26.56 2.12
N GLU A 309 -1.94 27.54 2.71
CA GLU A 309 -1.55 28.78 2.06
C GLU A 309 -0.74 28.52 0.78
N ALA A 310 0.23 27.63 0.84
CA ALA A 310 1.04 27.26 -0.32
C ALA A 310 0.21 26.69 -1.47
N VAL A 311 -0.77 25.82 -1.14
CA VAL A 311 -1.67 25.23 -2.14
C VAL A 311 -2.59 26.31 -2.73
N ILE A 312 -3.14 27.23 -1.91
CA ILE A 312 -3.97 28.32 -2.38
C ILE A 312 -3.20 29.21 -3.36
N GLU A 313 -1.97 29.57 -3.00
CA GLU A 313 -1.10 30.36 -3.90
C GLU A 313 -0.78 29.60 -5.21
N ALA A 314 -0.57 28.28 -5.16
CA ALA A 314 -0.34 27.49 -6.36
C ALA A 314 -1.60 27.41 -7.25
N ARG A 315 -2.80 27.41 -6.66
CA ARG A 315 -4.07 27.50 -7.41
C ARG A 315 -4.23 28.80 -8.17
N GLU A 316 -3.76 29.91 -7.61
CA GLU A 316 -3.75 31.21 -8.32
C GLU A 316 -2.87 31.17 -9.57
N GLU A 317 -1.90 30.26 -9.61
CA GLU A 317 -1.03 30.01 -10.79
C GLU A 317 -1.57 28.91 -11.72
N GLY A 318 -2.82 28.47 -11.53
CA GLY A 318 -3.54 27.54 -12.44
C GLY A 318 -3.34 26.06 -12.11
N ILE A 319 -2.90 25.74 -10.91
CA ILE A 319 -2.78 24.36 -10.40
C ILE A 319 -4.07 23.95 -9.68
N ASP A 320 -4.56 22.74 -9.92
CA ASP A 320 -5.76 22.18 -9.28
C ASP A 320 -5.37 21.02 -8.36
N VAL A 321 -5.05 21.37 -7.11
CA VAL A 321 -4.66 20.43 -6.05
C VAL A 321 -5.56 20.66 -4.84
N LEU A 322 -6.15 19.59 -4.31
CA LEU A 322 -6.94 19.64 -3.08
C LEU A 322 -6.03 19.60 -1.85
N VAL A 323 -6.46 20.27 -0.78
CA VAL A 323 -5.77 20.24 0.50
C VAL A 323 -6.67 19.66 1.58
N GLY A 324 -6.15 18.69 2.33
CA GLY A 324 -6.87 18.05 3.42
C GLY A 324 -5.95 17.64 4.57
N GLY A 325 -6.54 17.11 5.62
CA GLY A 325 -5.79 16.73 6.80
C GLY A 325 -6.66 16.05 7.84
N GLY A 326 -6.05 15.89 9.02
CA GLY A 326 -6.59 15.08 10.10
C GLY A 326 -5.84 13.76 10.19
N ASP A 327 -5.82 13.00 9.12
CA ASP A 327 -5.03 11.76 8.91
C ASP A 327 -4.92 10.88 10.17
N SER A 328 -6.06 10.65 10.85
CA SER A 328 -6.11 9.93 12.11
C SER A 328 -7.47 9.29 12.34
N ASN A 329 -7.58 8.53 13.44
CA ASN A 329 -8.86 7.98 13.82
C ASN A 329 -9.84 9.06 14.32
N SER A 330 -11.12 8.69 14.43
CA SER A 330 -12.20 9.62 14.76
C SER A 330 -12.03 10.32 16.10
N ASN A 331 -11.56 9.61 17.13
CA ASN A 331 -11.46 10.18 18.48
C ASN A 331 -10.43 11.32 18.59
N ALA A 332 -9.34 11.21 17.84
CA ALA A 332 -8.31 12.25 17.79
C ALA A 332 -8.82 13.50 17.05
N LEU A 333 -9.59 13.32 15.98
CA LEU A 333 -10.13 14.40 15.17
C LEU A 333 -11.14 15.28 15.93
N ASP A 334 -11.87 14.72 16.89
CA ASP A 334 -12.75 15.52 17.74
C ASP A 334 -12.00 16.62 18.50
N LYS A 335 -10.84 16.29 19.03
CA LYS A 335 -9.99 17.24 19.72
C LYS A 335 -9.45 18.31 18.78
N PHE A 336 -9.17 17.92 17.53
CA PHE A 336 -8.69 18.84 16.53
C PHE A 336 -9.66 20.00 16.25
N PHE A 337 -10.96 19.71 16.21
CA PHE A 337 -11.99 20.73 15.97
C PHE A 337 -12.54 21.38 17.27
N ALA A 338 -12.34 20.73 18.43
CA ALA A 338 -12.95 21.14 19.68
C ALA A 338 -12.13 22.15 20.52
N ASP A 339 -10.86 22.35 20.20
CA ASP A 339 -9.98 23.18 21.04
C ASP A 339 -10.26 24.69 20.96
N GLY A 340 -11.05 25.13 19.97
CA GLY A 340 -11.47 26.53 19.82
C GLY A 340 -10.38 27.53 19.46
N THR A 341 -9.14 27.08 19.24
CA THR A 341 -8.00 27.99 18.98
C THR A 341 -7.96 28.53 17.56
N MET A 342 -8.49 27.79 16.59
CA MET A 342 -8.48 28.19 15.19
C MET A 342 -9.59 27.45 14.43
N ASP A 343 -10.38 28.18 13.63
CA ASP A 343 -11.31 27.54 12.69
C ASP A 343 -10.55 27.08 11.45
N MET A 344 -10.28 25.78 11.36
CA MET A 344 -9.54 25.17 10.27
C MET A 344 -10.39 24.81 9.07
N LEU A 345 -11.74 24.75 9.21
CA LEU A 345 -12.63 24.28 8.16
C LEU A 345 -12.56 25.08 6.87
N PRO A 346 -12.37 26.43 6.88
CA PRO A 346 -12.25 27.19 5.64
C PRO A 346 -11.09 26.79 4.73
N ILE A 347 -10.08 26.13 5.29
CA ILE A 347 -8.87 25.73 4.56
C ILE A 347 -8.78 24.22 4.31
N PHE A 348 -9.87 23.48 4.54
CA PHE A 348 -10.00 22.06 4.22
C PHE A 348 -10.89 21.86 3.00
N ASP A 349 -10.42 21.17 1.98
CA ASP A 349 -11.25 20.62 0.90
C ASP A 349 -11.81 19.26 1.29
N PHE A 350 -11.05 18.47 2.05
CA PHE A 350 -11.49 17.17 2.57
C PHE A 350 -10.94 16.91 3.96
N LEU A 351 -11.72 16.17 4.74
CA LEU A 351 -11.30 15.64 6.03
C LEU A 351 -10.82 14.20 5.84
N SER A 352 -9.60 13.95 6.27
CA SER A 352 -8.95 12.64 6.22
C SER A 352 -9.24 11.86 7.50
N ILE A 353 -9.89 10.72 7.37
CA ILE A 353 -10.22 9.82 8.49
C ILE A 353 -9.69 8.43 8.18
N HIS A 354 -9.12 7.75 9.17
CA HIS A 354 -8.57 6.42 9.04
C HIS A 354 -9.52 5.33 9.57
N TYR A 355 -9.41 4.12 9.02
CA TYR A 355 -10.01 2.87 9.50
C TYR A 355 -11.53 2.85 9.62
N GLN A 356 -12.23 3.51 8.73
CA GLN A 356 -13.70 3.53 8.78
C GLN A 356 -14.31 2.20 8.34
N GLY A 357 -13.81 1.60 7.29
CA GLY A 357 -14.08 0.24 6.84
C GLY A 357 -15.52 -0.22 7.00
N MET A 358 -15.70 -1.32 7.70
CA MET A 358 -17.00 -1.97 7.92
C MET A 358 -17.96 -1.18 8.81
N GLU A 359 -17.44 -0.26 9.60
CA GLU A 359 -18.23 0.62 10.48
C GLU A 359 -18.70 1.90 9.78
N SER A 360 -18.27 2.11 8.55
CA SER A 360 -18.58 3.31 7.76
C SER A 360 -20.06 3.71 7.75
N PRO A 361 -21.05 2.78 7.67
CA PRO A 361 -22.46 3.15 7.70
C PRO A 361 -22.92 3.80 9.01
N VAL A 362 -22.21 3.54 10.10
CA VAL A 362 -22.49 4.14 11.42
C VAL A 362 -21.67 5.42 11.59
N LEU A 363 -20.38 5.36 11.29
CA LEU A 363 -19.42 6.43 11.53
C LEU A 363 -19.61 7.63 10.60
N TYR A 364 -19.90 7.40 9.31
CA TYR A 364 -20.05 8.50 8.36
C TYR A 364 -21.19 9.46 8.73
N PRO A 365 -22.43 9.01 9.05
CA PRO A 365 -23.49 9.91 9.50
C PRO A 365 -23.14 10.66 10.79
N GLU A 366 -22.44 10.01 11.71
CA GLU A 366 -21.97 10.64 12.94
C GLU A 366 -21.05 11.81 12.63
N TRP A 367 -20.05 11.60 11.79
CA TRP A 367 -19.10 12.62 11.35
C TRP A 367 -19.79 13.73 10.56
N ASN A 368 -20.55 13.37 9.53
CA ASN A 368 -21.19 14.32 8.62
C ASN A 368 -22.23 15.20 9.32
N ASN A 369 -22.80 14.76 10.44
CA ASN A 369 -23.78 15.53 11.20
C ASN A 369 -23.18 16.41 12.30
N ARG A 370 -21.88 16.36 12.54
CA ARG A 370 -21.23 17.20 13.53
C ARG A 370 -21.32 18.68 13.12
N LYS A 371 -21.57 19.54 14.11
CA LYS A 371 -21.80 20.98 13.91
C LYS A 371 -20.70 21.67 13.13
N HIS A 372 -19.45 21.25 13.35
CA HIS A 372 -18.28 21.95 12.80
C HIS A 372 -18.14 21.82 11.28
N TYR A 373 -18.43 20.65 10.71
CA TYR A 373 -18.15 20.38 9.30
C TYR A 373 -19.29 19.83 8.45
N LYS A 374 -20.49 19.78 9.02
CA LYS A 374 -21.69 19.28 8.30
C LYS A 374 -21.85 19.91 6.92
N GLY A 375 -21.64 19.08 5.87
CA GLY A 375 -21.77 19.49 4.49
C GLY A 375 -20.77 20.55 3.99
N ARG A 376 -19.75 20.90 4.80
CA ARG A 376 -18.76 21.93 4.43
C ARG A 376 -17.51 21.35 3.77
N VAL A 377 -17.16 20.12 4.09
CA VAL A 377 -16.01 19.40 3.54
C VAL A 377 -16.40 17.99 3.15
N LYS A 378 -15.68 17.43 2.19
CA LYS A 378 -15.79 16.01 1.85
C LYS A 378 -15.07 15.17 2.89
N ILE A 379 -15.53 13.94 3.11
CA ILE A 379 -14.88 13.00 4.02
C ILE A 379 -14.25 11.89 3.18
N TRP A 380 -12.95 11.68 3.38
CA TRP A 380 -12.18 10.62 2.75
C TRP A 380 -11.72 9.62 3.80
N ASP A 381 -11.81 8.34 3.51
CA ASP A 381 -11.11 7.31 4.24
C ASP A 381 -9.73 7.13 3.61
N THR A 382 -8.71 7.73 4.20
CA THR A 382 -7.37 7.84 3.62
C THR A 382 -6.40 6.76 4.07
N GLU A 383 -6.83 5.95 5.02
CA GLU A 383 -6.20 4.69 5.36
C GLU A 383 -7.31 3.71 5.69
N SER A 384 -7.78 3.04 4.65
CA SER A 384 -8.96 2.18 4.72
C SER A 384 -8.69 0.96 5.59
N TRP A 385 -9.78 0.41 6.13
CA TRP A 385 -9.77 -0.82 6.91
C TRP A 385 -8.99 -1.95 6.22
N VAL A 386 -8.51 -2.89 7.00
CA VAL A 386 -7.61 -3.96 6.53
C VAL A 386 -8.24 -4.80 5.43
N GLY A 387 -7.81 -4.54 4.20
CA GLY A 387 -8.15 -5.32 3.02
C GLY A 387 -7.17 -6.48 2.80
N ASN A 388 -7.07 -7.39 3.75
CA ASN A 388 -6.08 -8.47 3.75
C ASN A 388 -6.64 -9.83 3.32
N THR A 389 -7.91 -9.88 2.94
CA THR A 389 -8.58 -11.10 2.48
C THR A 389 -9.51 -10.80 1.31
N ASP A 390 -9.78 -11.81 0.49
CA ASP A 390 -10.59 -11.67 -0.73
C ASP A 390 -12.00 -11.15 -0.43
N ASP A 391 -12.59 -11.59 0.66
CA ASP A 391 -13.93 -11.17 1.09
C ASP A 391 -13.96 -9.73 1.64
N ARG A 392 -12.87 -9.25 2.24
CA ARG A 392 -12.82 -7.90 2.83
C ARG A 392 -12.62 -6.79 1.80
N ILE A 393 -11.84 -7.03 0.74
CA ILE A 393 -11.50 -5.96 -0.22
C ILE A 393 -12.74 -5.37 -0.88
N GLY A 394 -13.56 -6.19 -1.52
CA GLY A 394 -14.77 -5.72 -2.19
C GLY A 394 -15.78 -5.15 -1.20
N LEU A 395 -15.85 -5.75 0.00
CA LEU A 395 -16.78 -5.33 1.04
C LEU A 395 -16.41 -3.94 1.60
N VAL A 396 -15.14 -3.68 1.93
CA VAL A 396 -14.68 -2.37 2.41
C VAL A 396 -14.98 -1.27 1.39
N ILE A 397 -14.67 -1.50 0.12
CA ILE A 397 -14.96 -0.54 -0.95
C ILE A 397 -16.46 -0.26 -1.05
N ALA A 398 -17.28 -1.32 -1.09
CA ALA A 398 -18.72 -1.18 -1.22
C ALA A 398 -19.36 -0.47 -0.01
N VAL A 399 -18.92 -0.80 1.20
CA VAL A 399 -19.43 -0.21 2.44
C VAL A 399 -19.08 1.27 2.53
N ASN A 400 -17.82 1.64 2.28
CA ASN A 400 -17.40 3.04 2.28
C ASN A 400 -18.22 3.86 1.27
N ARG A 401 -18.37 3.34 0.05
CA ARG A 401 -19.15 4.03 -1.00
C ARG A 401 -20.61 4.21 -0.64
N SER A 402 -21.24 3.16 -0.10
CA SER A 402 -22.66 3.21 0.30
C SER A 402 -22.89 4.09 1.52
N ALA A 403 -21.91 4.26 2.39
CA ALA A 403 -21.98 5.14 3.54
C ALA A 403 -21.90 6.63 3.18
N GLY A 404 -21.26 6.98 2.07
CA GLY A 404 -21.15 8.36 1.60
C GLY A 404 -19.74 8.94 1.58
N TYR A 405 -18.70 8.14 1.89
CA TYR A 405 -17.32 8.59 1.74
C TYR A 405 -17.04 8.91 0.28
N ASP A 406 -16.47 10.08 0.03
CA ASP A 406 -16.16 10.52 -1.33
C ASP A 406 -15.09 9.64 -1.96
N ARG A 407 -14.13 9.16 -1.15
CA ARG A 407 -13.03 8.30 -1.58
C ARG A 407 -12.58 7.33 -0.49
N SER A 408 -12.11 6.16 -0.94
CA SER A 408 -11.39 5.18 -0.12
C SER A 408 -9.95 5.15 -0.60
N MET A 409 -9.10 5.93 0.04
CA MET A 409 -7.69 6.06 -0.29
C MET A 409 -6.84 5.22 0.67
N GLY A 410 -5.68 4.74 0.22
CA GLY A 410 -4.73 4.08 1.10
C GLY A 410 -5.13 2.67 1.54
N ILE A 411 -5.78 1.88 0.67
CA ILE A 411 -6.00 0.45 0.91
C ILE A 411 -4.62 -0.24 0.95
N PHE A 412 -4.42 -1.10 1.97
CA PHE A 412 -3.15 -1.79 2.16
C PHE A 412 -2.84 -2.78 1.05
N GLY A 413 -1.91 -2.43 0.19
CA GLY A 413 -1.49 -3.27 -0.92
C GLY A 413 -0.49 -4.37 -0.57
N GLY A 414 0.17 -4.31 0.60
CA GLY A 414 1.16 -5.29 1.01
C GLY A 414 0.63 -6.71 1.18
N TYR A 415 -0.67 -6.88 1.32
CA TYR A 415 -1.34 -8.19 1.27
C TYR A 415 -1.68 -8.65 -0.15
N MET A 416 -1.44 -7.83 -1.16
CA MET A 416 -1.78 -8.12 -2.55
C MET A 416 -0.54 -8.48 -3.36
N TYR A 417 0.57 -7.79 -3.11
CA TYR A 417 1.78 -7.89 -3.91
C TYR A 417 3.04 -7.72 -3.07
N SER A 418 3.99 -8.63 -3.24
CA SER A 418 5.32 -8.54 -2.66
C SER A 418 6.38 -8.54 -3.77
N GLY A 419 6.71 -7.37 -4.23
CA GLY A 419 7.75 -7.18 -5.24
C GLY A 419 7.45 -5.94 -6.05
N ASP A 420 8.27 -4.93 -5.89
CA ASP A 420 8.21 -3.72 -6.67
C ASP A 420 9.44 -3.72 -7.60
N PRO A 421 9.25 -3.81 -8.93
CA PRO A 421 10.38 -3.78 -9.86
C PRO A 421 11.15 -2.45 -9.80
N ASN A 422 10.53 -1.39 -9.30
CA ASN A 422 11.14 -0.06 -9.18
C ASN A 422 11.70 0.23 -7.79
N ARG A 423 11.22 -0.50 -6.79
CA ARG A 423 11.76 -0.49 -5.43
C ARG A 423 12.18 -1.90 -5.11
N SER A 424 13.43 -2.17 -5.04
CA SER A 424 13.96 -3.46 -4.57
C SER A 424 13.64 -3.64 -3.07
N VAL A 425 12.35 -3.80 -2.77
CA VAL A 425 11.82 -3.79 -1.41
C VAL A 425 12.19 -5.06 -0.64
N ARG A 426 12.48 -6.14 -1.34
CA ARG A 426 13.02 -7.36 -0.72
C ARG A 426 14.07 -7.97 -1.63
N ASN A 427 15.30 -7.55 -1.45
CA ASN A 427 16.44 -8.30 -1.93
C ASN A 427 16.64 -9.47 -0.96
N ILE A 428 16.47 -10.68 -1.43
CA ILE A 428 16.95 -11.86 -0.68
C ILE A 428 18.42 -12.01 -1.05
N GLU A 429 19.29 -11.74 -0.08
CA GLU A 429 20.71 -12.04 -0.21
C GLU A 429 20.89 -13.55 -0.03
N ILE A 430 21.27 -14.25 -1.08
CA ILE A 430 21.74 -15.62 -0.98
C ILE A 430 23.25 -15.54 -0.79
N ARG A 431 23.71 -15.85 0.40
CA ARG A 431 25.14 -16.07 0.67
C ARG A 431 25.49 -17.48 0.22
N THR A 432 26.28 -17.57 -0.82
CA THR A 432 26.93 -18.83 -1.21
C THR A 432 28.19 -19.04 -0.36
N GLU A 433 28.67 -20.28 -0.21
CA GLU A 433 29.93 -20.61 0.48
C GLU A 433 31.16 -19.84 -0.06
N LYS A 434 31.04 -19.23 -1.25
CA LYS A 434 32.08 -18.40 -1.89
C LYS A 434 31.88 -16.91 -1.68
N GLY A 435 30.95 -16.49 -0.79
CA GLY A 435 30.76 -15.07 -0.42
C GLY A 435 30.16 -14.18 -1.51
N LYS A 436 29.62 -14.72 -2.59
CA LYS A 436 28.94 -13.93 -3.62
C LYS A 436 27.47 -13.77 -3.25
N GLU A 437 27.09 -12.55 -2.95
CA GLU A 437 25.69 -12.17 -2.77
C GLU A 437 24.99 -12.18 -4.13
N LYS A 438 23.96 -12.99 -4.30
CA LYS A 438 22.97 -12.86 -5.38
C LYS A 438 21.72 -12.23 -4.83
N VAL A 439 21.40 -11.05 -5.34
CA VAL A 439 20.16 -10.39 -5.05
C VAL A 439 19.10 -10.97 -5.98
N LEU A 440 18.11 -11.66 -5.42
CA LEU A 440 16.98 -12.22 -6.14
C LEU A 440 15.74 -11.40 -5.84
N LYS A 441 15.04 -10.98 -6.88
CA LYS A 441 13.73 -10.33 -6.76
C LYS A 441 12.68 -11.42 -6.69
N LEU A 442 11.96 -11.51 -5.58
CA LEU A 442 10.78 -12.34 -5.46
C LEU A 442 9.55 -11.52 -5.87
N HIS A 443 8.79 -12.04 -6.81
CA HIS A 443 7.51 -11.51 -7.21
C HIS A 443 6.43 -12.50 -6.83
N ASN A 444 5.63 -12.15 -5.84
CA ASN A 444 4.45 -12.90 -5.44
C ASN A 444 3.24 -11.98 -5.49
N THR A 445 2.18 -12.44 -6.14
CA THR A 445 0.91 -11.74 -6.18
C THR A 445 -0.17 -12.64 -5.61
N TRP A 446 -0.83 -12.17 -4.57
CA TRP A 446 -1.74 -12.96 -3.75
C TRP A 446 -3.18 -12.84 -4.24
N SER A 447 -4.05 -13.77 -3.85
CA SER A 447 -5.46 -13.85 -4.27
C SER A 447 -6.22 -12.53 -4.09
N THR A 448 -5.88 -11.77 -3.08
CA THR A 448 -6.43 -10.44 -2.81
C THR A 448 -6.23 -9.43 -3.94
N ALA A 449 -5.21 -9.59 -4.78
CA ALA A 449 -5.05 -8.77 -5.98
C ALA A 449 -6.12 -9.08 -7.03
N ALA A 450 -6.53 -10.34 -7.16
CA ALA A 450 -7.67 -10.70 -8.03
C ALA A 450 -8.99 -10.12 -7.49
N ALA A 451 -9.18 -10.15 -6.17
CA ALA A 451 -10.33 -9.53 -5.53
C ALA A 451 -10.36 -8.00 -5.76
N MET A 452 -9.20 -7.33 -5.71
CA MET A 452 -9.09 -5.91 -6.04
C MET A 452 -9.42 -5.63 -7.49
N GLY A 453 -8.89 -6.41 -8.44
CA GLY A 453 -9.21 -6.28 -9.86
C GLY A 453 -10.70 -6.49 -10.15
N ALA A 454 -11.33 -7.46 -9.48
CA ALA A 454 -12.78 -7.68 -9.56
C ALA A 454 -13.58 -6.51 -8.99
N ALA A 455 -13.20 -6.02 -7.80
CA ALA A 455 -13.85 -4.86 -7.17
C ALA A 455 -13.74 -3.60 -8.06
N GLN A 456 -12.57 -3.34 -8.64
CA GLN A 456 -12.38 -2.23 -9.58
C GLN A 456 -13.21 -2.40 -10.86
N SER A 457 -13.31 -3.60 -11.39
CA SER A 457 -14.12 -3.86 -12.58
C SER A 457 -15.62 -3.72 -12.33
N MET A 458 -16.11 -4.08 -11.14
CA MET A 458 -17.53 -4.11 -10.79
C MET A 458 -18.01 -2.81 -10.14
N ILE A 459 -17.29 -2.30 -9.18
CA ILE A 459 -17.63 -1.08 -8.42
C ILE A 459 -16.81 0.09 -8.94
N GLY A 460 -15.50 -0.03 -8.88
CA GLY A 460 -14.49 0.90 -9.42
C GLY A 460 -14.80 2.36 -9.11
N GLU A 461 -14.80 3.14 -10.18
CA GLU A 461 -15.01 4.59 -10.12
C GLU A 461 -16.51 4.99 -10.26
N ARG A 462 -17.42 4.01 -10.22
CA ARG A 462 -18.86 4.29 -10.33
C ARG A 462 -19.37 5.02 -9.10
N GLU A 463 -20.28 5.95 -9.34
CA GLU A 463 -20.98 6.63 -8.25
C GLU A 463 -21.97 5.68 -7.57
N PHE A 464 -22.08 5.83 -6.25
CA PHE A 464 -23.16 5.16 -5.52
C PHE A 464 -24.51 5.74 -5.95
N ASN A 465 -25.43 4.88 -6.34
CA ASN A 465 -26.76 5.30 -6.79
C ASN A 465 -27.78 5.16 -5.66
N LYS A 466 -28.03 3.93 -5.24
CA LYS A 466 -29.05 3.63 -4.22
C LYS A 466 -28.88 2.23 -3.63
N LEU A 467 -29.37 2.06 -2.43
CA LEU A 467 -29.60 0.74 -1.87
C LEU A 467 -30.82 0.08 -2.53
N LEU A 468 -30.70 -1.18 -2.85
CA LEU A 468 -31.85 -2.00 -3.26
C LEU A 468 -32.35 -2.77 -2.03
N PHE A 469 -33.66 -2.88 -1.95
CA PHE A 469 -34.30 -3.60 -0.86
C PHE A 469 -35.11 -4.76 -1.43
N LYS A 470 -35.05 -5.91 -0.80
CA LYS A 470 -35.96 -7.01 -1.04
C LYS A 470 -37.04 -6.97 0.01
N ASN A 471 -38.29 -6.86 -0.43
CA ASN A 471 -39.44 -6.75 0.48
C ASN A 471 -39.33 -5.59 1.48
N GLY A 472 -38.73 -4.48 1.07
CA GLY A 472 -38.55 -3.29 1.91
C GLY A 472 -37.42 -3.37 2.94
N LEU A 473 -36.62 -4.42 2.92
CA LEU A 473 -35.45 -4.58 3.79
C LEU A 473 -34.16 -4.43 2.99
N PRO A 474 -33.11 -3.83 3.57
CA PRO A 474 -31.80 -3.81 2.95
C PRO A 474 -31.25 -5.23 2.81
N TRP A 475 -30.49 -5.44 1.78
CA TRP A 475 -29.78 -6.69 1.52
C TRP A 475 -28.52 -6.78 2.36
#